data_c699df25d6fb1dd2b22edc2ae9c7c07a
#
_entry.id   c699df25d6fb1dd2b22edc2ae9c7c07a
#
_cell.length_a   1.000
_cell.length_b   1.000
_cell.length_c   1.000
_cell.angle_alpha   90.00
_cell.angle_beta   90.00
_cell.angle_gamma   90.00
#
_symmetry.space_group_name_H-M   'P 1'
#
loop_
_entity.id
_entity.type
_entity.pdbx_description
1 polymer ?
#
loop_
_entity_poly.entity_id
_entity_poly.type
_entity_poly.pdbx_seq_one_letter_code
_entity_poly.pdbx_strand_id
1 'polypeptide(L)'
;TEQELESARSYLSGVFSLGVATQDGVLSQLSTVFLDRLPEDYLETYRARIQALTADDILAAARRHFDSANEQIVLVGDRAQIADQAALFGPVTEYDAQGNRV
;
A
#
# COMPACT_ATOMS: atom_id res chain seq x y z
N THR A 1 17.42 -5.14 2.29
CA THR A 1 18.85 -4.75 2.16
C THR A 1 18.96 -3.25 1.96
N GLU A 2 20.13 -2.65 2.24
CA GLU A 2 20.38 -1.22 2.01
C GLU A 2 20.26 -0.86 0.51
N GLN A 3 20.67 -1.74 -0.36
CA GLN A 3 20.54 -1.54 -1.81
C GLN A 3 19.06 -1.47 -2.27
N GLU A 4 18.20 -2.32 -1.72
CA GLU A 4 16.76 -2.28 -2.02
C GLU A 4 16.13 -0.99 -1.48
N LEU A 5 16.51 -0.57 -0.29
CA LEU A 5 16.03 0.67 0.30
C LEU A 5 16.43 1.88 -0.55
N GLU A 6 17.69 1.96 -0.96
CA GLU A 6 18.16 3.06 -1.83
C GLU A 6 17.46 3.07 -3.19
N SER A 7 17.24 1.89 -3.77
CA SER A 7 16.47 1.77 -5.01
C SER A 7 15.04 2.25 -4.84
N ALA A 8 14.38 1.90 -3.73
CA ALA A 8 13.03 2.34 -3.42
C ALA A 8 12.94 3.85 -3.19
N ARG A 9 13.89 4.44 -2.43
CA ARG A 9 13.98 5.90 -2.22
C ARG A 9 14.13 6.64 -3.55
N SER A 10 15.06 6.19 -4.39
CA SER A 10 15.31 6.79 -5.70
C SER A 10 14.09 6.70 -6.60
N TYR A 11 13.44 5.54 -6.66
CA TYR A 11 12.22 5.33 -7.42
C TYR A 11 11.09 6.25 -6.97
N LEU A 12 10.76 6.27 -5.66
CA LEU A 12 9.67 7.08 -5.13
C LEU A 12 9.92 8.58 -5.32
N SER A 13 11.15 9.04 -5.11
CA SER A 13 11.53 10.43 -5.35
C SER A 13 11.41 10.82 -6.84
N GLY A 14 11.76 9.92 -7.73
CA GLY A 14 11.63 10.12 -9.19
C GLY A 14 10.18 10.16 -9.65
N VAL A 15 9.37 9.19 -9.24
CA VAL A 15 7.93 9.12 -9.56
C VAL A 15 7.20 10.35 -9.03
N PHE A 16 7.49 10.79 -7.81
CA PHE A 16 6.91 12.02 -7.26
C PHE A 16 7.23 13.24 -8.13
N SER A 17 8.50 13.39 -8.56
CA SER A 17 8.90 14.52 -9.41
C SER A 17 8.18 14.53 -10.75
N LEU A 18 7.97 13.35 -11.37
CA LEU A 18 7.17 13.20 -12.58
C LEU A 18 5.70 13.53 -12.33
N GLY A 19 5.16 13.11 -11.19
CA GLY A 19 3.78 13.35 -10.79
C GLY A 19 3.42 14.83 -10.66
N VAL A 20 4.39 15.71 -10.33
CA VAL A 20 4.17 17.17 -10.21
C VAL A 20 4.72 17.95 -11.42
N ALA A 21 5.11 17.29 -12.50
CA ALA A 21 5.66 17.94 -13.68
C ALA A 21 4.61 18.58 -14.59
N THR A 22 3.33 18.26 -14.41
CA THR A 22 2.22 18.79 -15.20
C THR A 22 1.21 19.51 -14.32
N GLN A 23 0.40 20.40 -14.90
CA GLN A 23 -0.67 21.10 -14.18
C GLN A 23 -1.68 20.12 -13.56
N ASP A 24 -2.09 19.11 -14.32
CA ASP A 24 -3.02 18.07 -13.85
C ASP A 24 -2.42 17.25 -12.70
N GLY A 25 -1.13 16.95 -12.79
CA GLY A 25 -0.40 16.26 -11.74
C GLY A 25 -0.33 17.07 -10.45
N VAL A 26 -0.02 18.36 -10.55
CA VAL A 26 -0.03 19.28 -9.40
C VAL A 26 -1.43 19.38 -8.80
N LEU A 27 -2.47 19.55 -9.63
CA LEU A 27 -3.85 19.60 -9.16
C LEU A 27 -4.26 18.31 -8.43
N SER A 28 -3.89 17.16 -8.97
CA SER A 28 -4.16 15.86 -8.34
C SER A 28 -3.48 15.75 -6.96
N GLN A 29 -2.21 16.12 -6.85
CA GLN A 29 -1.48 16.10 -5.58
C GLN A 29 -2.07 17.08 -4.56
N LEU A 30 -2.43 18.29 -4.97
CA LEU A 30 -3.09 19.27 -4.09
C LEU A 30 -4.46 18.76 -3.64
N SER A 31 -5.21 18.11 -4.53
CA SER A 31 -6.50 17.49 -4.16
C SER A 31 -6.31 16.41 -3.08
N THR A 32 -5.30 15.57 -3.21
CA THR A 32 -4.95 14.55 -2.19
C THR A 32 -4.61 15.23 -0.85
N VAL A 33 -3.74 16.24 -0.85
CA VAL A 33 -3.39 16.99 0.37
C VAL A 33 -4.63 17.55 1.05
N PHE A 34 -5.55 18.15 0.28
CA PHE A 34 -6.76 18.74 0.81
C PHE A 34 -7.78 17.69 1.32
N LEU A 35 -8.07 16.67 0.53
CA LEU A 35 -9.06 15.63 0.88
C LEU A 35 -8.62 14.76 2.06
N ASP A 36 -7.34 14.40 2.09
CA ASP A 36 -6.76 13.56 3.16
C ASP A 36 -6.29 14.39 4.36
N ARG A 37 -6.50 15.73 4.32
CA ARG A 37 -6.10 16.65 5.39
C ARG A 37 -4.63 16.51 5.78
N LEU A 38 -3.76 16.36 4.77
CA LEU A 38 -2.32 16.30 4.99
C LEU A 38 -1.76 17.68 5.38
N PRO A 39 -0.57 17.75 6.01
CA PRO A 39 0.08 19.01 6.31
C PRO A 39 0.28 19.88 5.05
N GLU A 40 0.20 21.21 5.19
CA GLU A 40 0.35 22.13 4.06
C GLU A 40 1.72 22.03 3.36
N ASP A 41 2.76 21.68 4.12
CA ASP A 41 4.12 21.46 3.63
C ASP A 41 4.38 20.02 3.11
N TYR A 42 3.34 19.18 3.02
CA TYR A 42 3.48 17.78 2.66
C TYR A 42 4.23 17.56 1.35
N LEU A 43 3.86 18.30 0.30
CA LEU A 43 4.50 18.17 -1.03
C LEU A 43 5.94 18.67 -1.02
N GLU A 44 6.23 19.73 -0.26
CA GLU A 44 7.58 20.28 -0.14
C GLU A 44 8.52 19.33 0.61
N THR A 45 8.02 18.69 1.66
CA THR A 45 8.81 17.82 2.54
C THR A 45 8.85 16.37 2.11
N TYR A 46 7.98 15.93 1.19
CA TYR A 46 7.81 14.53 0.80
C TYR A 46 9.13 13.85 0.42
N ARG A 47 9.89 14.44 -0.50
CA ARG A 47 11.15 13.84 -0.98
C ARG A 47 12.19 13.74 0.13
N ALA A 48 12.32 14.79 0.94
CA ALA A 48 13.26 14.79 2.07
C ALA A 48 12.88 13.71 3.10
N ARG A 49 11.59 13.52 3.38
CA ARG A 49 11.09 12.46 4.27
C ARG A 49 11.38 11.07 3.72
N ILE A 50 11.15 10.83 2.43
CA ILE A 50 11.47 9.54 1.78
C ILE A 50 12.98 9.26 1.87
N GLN A 51 13.82 10.25 1.59
CA GLN A 51 15.27 10.08 1.67
C GLN A 51 15.82 9.85 3.09
N ALA A 52 15.12 10.34 4.09
CA ALA A 52 15.51 10.17 5.50
C ALA A 52 15.13 8.80 6.10
N LEU A 53 14.25 8.02 5.44
CA LEU A 53 13.82 6.70 5.95
C LEU A 53 15.02 5.75 6.08
N THR A 54 15.07 5.04 7.18
CA THR A 54 16.07 4.00 7.43
C THR A 54 15.50 2.59 7.26
N ALA A 55 16.36 1.58 7.19
CA ALA A 55 15.91 0.19 7.18
C ALA A 55 15.13 -0.17 8.47
N ASP A 56 15.51 0.42 9.61
CA ASP A 56 14.80 0.20 10.88
C ASP A 56 13.40 0.82 10.86
N ASP A 57 13.22 1.98 10.24
CA ASP A 57 11.91 2.61 10.07
C ASP A 57 10.98 1.72 9.23
N ILE A 58 11.50 1.17 8.13
CA ILE A 58 10.74 0.25 7.27
C ILE A 58 10.38 -1.03 8.03
N LEU A 59 11.31 -1.61 8.79
CA LEU A 59 11.06 -2.79 9.60
C LEU A 59 10.01 -2.53 10.70
N ALA A 60 10.09 -1.37 11.35
CA ALA A 60 9.11 -0.97 12.37
C ALA A 60 7.71 -0.79 11.76
N ALA A 61 7.62 -0.15 10.60
CA ALA A 61 6.37 0.00 9.86
C ALA A 61 5.79 -1.36 9.43
N ALA A 62 6.64 -2.24 8.89
CA ALA A 62 6.24 -3.58 8.49
C ALA A 62 5.65 -4.37 9.67
N ARG A 63 6.33 -4.39 10.81
CA ARG A 63 5.85 -5.07 12.02
C ARG A 63 4.54 -4.49 12.55
N ARG A 64 4.30 -3.21 12.35
CA ARG A 64 3.07 -2.54 12.78
C ARG A 64 1.89 -2.82 11.86
N HIS A 65 2.11 -2.93 10.55
CA HIS A 65 1.05 -2.95 9.54
C HIS A 65 0.85 -4.32 8.89
N PHE A 66 1.87 -5.19 8.89
CA PHE A 66 1.77 -6.56 8.40
C PHE A 66 1.69 -7.52 9.59
N ASP A 67 0.49 -7.67 10.13
CA ASP A 67 0.19 -8.62 11.21
C ASP A 67 -0.58 -9.80 10.63
N SER A 68 0.08 -10.95 10.50
CA SER A 68 -0.53 -12.15 9.95
C SER A 68 -1.76 -12.66 10.72
N ALA A 69 -1.91 -12.27 11.99
CA ALA A 69 -3.08 -12.61 12.77
C ALA A 69 -4.35 -11.84 12.34
N ASN A 70 -4.19 -10.72 11.64
CA ASN A 70 -5.27 -9.86 11.18
C ASN A 70 -5.37 -9.78 9.64
N GLU A 71 -4.68 -10.66 8.94
CA GLU A 71 -4.77 -10.73 7.48
C GLU A 71 -6.15 -11.19 7.02
N GLN A 72 -6.65 -10.57 5.96
CA GLN A 72 -7.84 -10.99 5.25
C GLN A 72 -7.44 -11.56 3.91
N ILE A 73 -7.67 -12.87 3.72
CA ILE A 73 -7.33 -13.57 2.49
C ILE A 73 -8.61 -13.65 1.64
N VAL A 74 -8.57 -13.07 0.44
CA VAL A 74 -9.68 -13.13 -0.52
C VAL A 74 -9.26 -14.00 -1.70
N LEU A 75 -10.00 -15.08 -1.95
CA LEU A 75 -9.78 -15.99 -3.07
C LEU A 75 -10.99 -15.96 -4.00
N VAL A 76 -10.73 -15.89 -5.30
CA VAL A 76 -11.77 -15.95 -6.34
C VAL A 76 -11.43 -17.10 -7.27
N GLY A 77 -12.35 -18.06 -7.42
CA GLY A 77 -12.13 -19.22 -8.27
C GLY A 77 -13.25 -20.25 -8.18
N ASP A 78 -13.05 -21.36 -8.87
CA ASP A 78 -13.96 -22.51 -8.78
C ASP A 78 -13.86 -23.13 -7.37
N ARG A 79 -14.96 -23.07 -6.62
CA ARG A 79 -15.06 -23.60 -5.27
C ARG A 79 -14.55 -25.04 -5.15
N ALA A 80 -14.92 -25.89 -6.11
CA ALA A 80 -14.54 -27.32 -6.07
C ALA A 80 -13.01 -27.53 -6.15
N GLN A 81 -12.29 -26.56 -6.68
CA GLN A 81 -10.84 -26.64 -6.85
C GLN A 81 -10.05 -25.99 -5.71
N ILE A 82 -10.61 -24.95 -5.07
CA ILE A 82 -9.86 -24.14 -4.11
C ILE A 82 -10.29 -24.30 -2.66
N ALA A 83 -11.46 -24.89 -2.36
CA ALA A 83 -12.03 -24.94 -1.02
C ALA A 83 -11.09 -25.62 0.00
N ASP A 84 -10.55 -26.78 -0.35
CA ASP A 84 -9.66 -27.54 0.55
C ASP A 84 -8.35 -26.80 0.84
N GLN A 85 -7.82 -26.09 -0.16
CA GLN A 85 -6.60 -25.29 -0.01
C GLN A 85 -6.88 -24.02 0.82
N ALA A 86 -8.02 -23.35 0.58
CA ALA A 86 -8.43 -22.18 1.34
C ALA A 86 -8.57 -22.50 2.84
N ALA A 87 -9.13 -23.65 3.17
CA ALA A 87 -9.32 -24.08 4.56
C ALA A 87 -8.01 -24.24 5.36
N LEU A 88 -6.87 -24.39 4.70
CA LEU A 88 -5.55 -24.44 5.35
C LEU A 88 -5.14 -23.12 6.00
N PHE A 89 -5.70 -22.00 5.55
CA PHE A 89 -5.37 -20.66 6.05
C PHE A 89 -6.29 -20.19 7.19
N GLY A 90 -7.38 -20.91 7.46
CA GLY A 90 -8.30 -20.57 8.55
C GLY A 90 -9.77 -20.76 8.17
N PRO A 91 -10.69 -20.21 8.98
CA PRO A 91 -12.13 -20.30 8.70
C PRO A 91 -12.48 -19.60 7.38
N VAL A 92 -13.18 -20.31 6.50
CA VAL A 92 -13.60 -19.80 5.19
C VAL A 92 -15.04 -19.31 5.26
N THR A 93 -15.30 -18.11 4.75
CA THR A 93 -16.65 -17.62 4.47
C THR A 93 -16.82 -17.49 2.98
N GLU A 94 -17.84 -18.13 2.44
CA GLU A 94 -18.08 -18.17 1.00
C GLU A 94 -19.14 -17.13 0.61
N TYR A 95 -18.96 -16.54 -0.57
CA TYR A 95 -19.88 -15.58 -1.17
C TYR A 95 -20.14 -15.94 -2.63
N ASP A 96 -21.36 -15.72 -3.10
CA ASP A 96 -21.69 -15.83 -4.52
C ASP A 96 -21.17 -14.62 -5.34
N ALA A 97 -21.34 -14.65 -6.65
CA ALA A 97 -20.93 -13.56 -7.53
C ALA A 97 -21.72 -12.25 -7.31
N GLN A 98 -22.81 -12.29 -6.56
CA GLN A 98 -23.64 -11.15 -6.19
C GLN A 98 -23.27 -10.59 -4.81
N GLY A 99 -22.32 -11.23 -4.09
CA GLY A 99 -21.86 -10.82 -2.77
C GLY A 99 -22.74 -11.34 -1.62
N ASN A 100 -23.64 -12.30 -1.87
CA ASN A 100 -24.41 -12.92 -0.80
C ASN A 100 -23.61 -14.08 -0.18
N ARG A 101 -23.71 -14.21 1.13
CA ARG A 101 -23.08 -15.33 1.85
C ARG A 101 -23.81 -16.63 1.50
N VAL A 102 -23.07 -17.67 1.15
CA VAL A 102 -23.56 -19.01 0.78
C VAL A 102 -23.48 -19.96 1.96
#